data_06ccd354042d1477eacc531f0c577144
#
_entry.id   06ccd354042d1477eacc531f0c577144
#
_cell.length_a   1.000
_cell.length_b   1.000
_cell.length_c   1.000
_cell.angle_alpha   90.00
_cell.angle_beta   90.00
_cell.angle_gamma   90.00
#
_symmetry.space_group_name_H-M   'P 1'
#
loop_
_entity.id
_entity.type
_entity.pdbx_description
1 polymer ?
#
loop_
_entity_poly.entity_id
_entity_poly.type
_entity_poly.pdbx_seq_one_letter_code
_entity_poly.pdbx_strand_id
1 'polypeptide(L)'
;MLLVAPILLACAVPVLQVEAAADELSLTVYSSADPAGFDPQRYIAQQRAGFDPNFAWGVPGFGVVKTERTLSLTQGTNEVVFTDVAAFIDPTSVGFSDLTDPATSVLEQSFRFDLVSPSKLLDRYLDREIEVRRSGPQRDEVIRGTLLSANQSQLVLRSASTGVTIIPMEGSQVSLPELPGGLLTKPALLWRLQAAKGGDHRIRATYQTAGMTWRSDYNLVLGDDDASADLTAWVSLMNLSGISFENANLKLVAGDVQRVQPQPRMMRGRMVQAMADSAAAGFEEQAFFEYHLYTLPRKTDLPANSTQQLTLFPPVIGFEVEKELLYAPTVGMGGWGQPMTERSVAPSGEGKAAVFVLFENKQANRLGMPLPAGKVRVFKQDPKDGTLEFVGEDMIDHTPRNERVRLKLGEAFDVVGERKVVDFSVDTSRKTMSETIEVEIRNQKEAAQRVVVRERLYRWRNWKIVESTPEYRKLDASTVEWTVEIPAESRRTVRYRVDYSW
;
A
#
# COMPACT_ATOMS: atom_id res chain seq x y z
N MET A 1 64.50 17.37 44.54
CA MET A 1 64.09 17.21 43.13
C MET A 1 62.74 16.47 43.17
N LEU A 2 61.64 17.27 43.27
CA LEU A 2 60.27 16.74 43.33
C LEU A 2 59.75 16.53 41.91
N LEU A 3 59.43 15.32 41.55
CA LEU A 3 58.70 15.04 40.32
C LEU A 3 57.21 15.31 40.50
N VAL A 4 56.70 16.33 39.82
CA VAL A 4 55.27 16.55 39.71
C VAL A 4 54.76 15.76 38.49
N ALA A 5 53.96 14.73 38.72
CA ALA A 5 53.24 14.03 37.67
C ALA A 5 52.02 14.84 37.25
N PRO A 6 51.74 15.01 35.93
CA PRO A 6 50.52 15.66 35.49
C PRO A 6 49.31 14.71 35.66
N ILE A 7 48.32 15.14 36.45
CA ILE A 7 47.02 14.49 36.51
C ILE A 7 46.28 14.86 35.23
N LEU A 8 46.17 13.90 34.32
CA LEU A 8 45.25 13.98 33.16
C LEU A 8 43.82 13.86 33.68
N LEU A 9 43.14 14.98 33.81
CA LEU A 9 41.71 15.02 34.06
C LEU A 9 40.99 14.58 32.74
N ALA A 10 40.59 13.33 32.68
CA ALA A 10 39.69 12.88 31.63
C ALA A 10 38.32 13.53 31.87
N CYS A 11 37.98 14.56 31.11
CA CYS A 11 36.61 15.06 31.06
C CYS A 11 35.69 13.99 30.52
N ALA A 12 34.96 13.30 31.38
CA ALA A 12 33.87 12.44 30.97
C ALA A 12 32.79 13.30 30.28
N VAL A 13 32.52 13.04 29.01
CA VAL A 13 31.43 13.68 28.29
C VAL A 13 30.13 13.12 28.85
N PRO A 14 29.20 13.97 29.33
CA PRO A 14 27.93 13.47 29.87
C PRO A 14 27.12 12.82 28.75
N VAL A 15 26.69 11.58 28.98
CA VAL A 15 25.73 10.88 28.09
C VAL A 15 24.32 11.28 28.51
N LEU A 16 23.66 12.03 27.66
CA LEU A 16 22.27 12.45 27.88
C LEU A 16 21.32 11.39 27.28
N GLN A 17 20.63 10.65 28.12
CA GLN A 17 19.48 9.85 27.70
C GLN A 17 18.24 10.72 27.62
N VAL A 18 17.60 10.75 26.44
CA VAL A 18 16.40 11.56 26.20
C VAL A 18 15.21 10.62 26.00
N GLU A 19 14.45 10.44 27.08
CA GLU A 19 13.12 9.81 27.08
C GLU A 19 11.98 10.83 26.97
N ALA A 20 12.26 12.06 26.62
CA ALA A 20 11.22 13.10 26.52
C ALA A 20 10.22 12.76 25.41
N ALA A 21 8.93 12.84 25.74
CA ALA A 21 7.86 12.81 24.74
C ALA A 21 8.11 13.89 23.67
N ALA A 22 7.69 13.63 22.44
CA ALA A 22 7.86 14.61 21.38
C ALA A 22 6.98 15.83 21.66
N ASP A 23 7.55 17.04 21.60
CA ASP A 23 6.82 18.30 21.71
C ASP A 23 5.90 18.47 20.48
N GLU A 24 6.38 18.05 19.32
CA GLU A 24 5.64 18.01 18.07
C GLU A 24 6.02 16.76 17.26
N LEU A 25 5.01 16.05 16.76
CA LEU A 25 5.18 14.87 15.92
C LEU A 25 4.35 15.02 14.65
N SER A 26 5.03 14.92 13.51
CA SER A 26 4.39 14.91 12.19
C SER A 26 4.82 13.68 11.43
N LEU A 27 3.85 13.05 10.77
CA LEU A 27 4.05 11.84 9.99
C LEU A 27 3.47 12.03 8.61
N THR A 28 4.28 11.80 7.58
CA THR A 28 3.82 11.76 6.19
C THR A 28 3.98 10.35 5.67
N VAL A 29 2.87 9.70 5.28
CA VAL A 29 2.86 8.33 4.78
C VAL A 29 2.65 8.33 3.28
N TYR A 30 3.54 7.69 2.56
CA TYR A 30 3.52 7.55 1.12
C TYR A 30 2.89 6.22 0.76
N SER A 31 1.87 6.23 -0.10
CA SER A 31 1.28 5.00 -0.63
C SER A 31 2.23 4.32 -1.60
N SER A 32 2.01 3.04 -1.84
CA SER A 32 2.53 2.40 -3.04
C SER A 32 1.65 2.75 -4.23
N ALA A 33 2.23 2.78 -5.43
CA ALA A 33 1.48 2.92 -6.67
C ALA A 33 0.55 1.72 -6.95
N ASP A 34 0.76 0.60 -6.29
CA ASP A 34 -0.06 -0.61 -6.42
C ASP A 34 -0.97 -0.82 -5.19
N PRO A 35 -2.25 -0.42 -5.28
CA PRO A 35 -3.21 -0.65 -4.20
C PRO A 35 -3.48 -2.14 -3.90
N ALA A 36 -3.24 -3.03 -4.88
CA ALA A 36 -3.36 -4.47 -4.69
C ALA A 36 -2.26 -5.02 -3.76
N GLY A 37 -1.13 -4.31 -3.65
CA GLY A 37 -0.05 -4.63 -2.71
C GLY A 37 -0.39 -4.40 -1.24
N PHE A 38 -1.50 -3.71 -0.93
CA PHE A 38 -1.97 -3.51 0.44
C PHE A 38 -2.72 -4.74 0.95
N ASP A 39 -2.01 -5.64 1.60
CA ASP A 39 -2.58 -6.85 2.23
C ASP A 39 -2.21 -6.91 3.72
N PRO A 40 -3.01 -6.29 4.61
CA PRO A 40 -2.75 -6.28 6.04
C PRO A 40 -2.66 -7.68 6.65
N GLN A 41 -3.50 -8.61 6.19
CA GLN A 41 -3.54 -9.97 6.73
C GLN A 41 -2.24 -10.73 6.47
N ARG A 42 -1.71 -10.60 5.28
CA ARG A 42 -0.43 -11.21 4.91
C ARG A 42 0.70 -10.68 5.80
N TYR A 43 0.82 -9.37 5.96
CA TYR A 43 1.91 -8.77 6.74
C TYR A 43 1.77 -9.04 8.23
N ILE A 44 0.56 -9.01 8.78
CA ILE A 44 0.28 -9.36 10.18
C ILE A 44 0.61 -10.84 10.43
N ALA A 45 0.25 -11.73 9.50
CA ALA A 45 0.58 -13.16 9.62
C ALA A 45 2.10 -13.40 9.58
N GLN A 46 2.83 -12.72 8.69
CA GLN A 46 4.29 -12.79 8.64
C GLN A 46 4.95 -12.30 9.92
N GLN A 47 4.46 -11.20 10.48
CA GLN A 47 4.96 -10.68 11.76
C GLN A 47 4.73 -11.66 12.89
N ARG A 48 3.54 -12.27 13.00
CA ARG A 48 3.21 -13.25 14.04
C ARG A 48 4.00 -14.54 13.92
N ALA A 49 4.33 -14.94 12.72
CA ALA A 49 5.12 -16.15 12.45
C ALA A 49 6.60 -15.99 12.85
N GLY A 50 7.10 -14.75 12.99
CA GLY A 50 8.48 -14.46 13.40
C GLY A 50 9.56 -14.91 12.40
N PHE A 51 9.18 -15.26 11.16
CA PHE A 51 10.10 -15.87 10.19
C PHE A 51 11.02 -14.87 9.47
N ASP A 52 10.66 -13.58 9.42
CA ASP A 52 11.46 -12.58 8.73
C ASP A 52 11.56 -11.29 9.55
N PRO A 53 12.72 -10.99 10.15
CA PRO A 53 12.93 -9.74 10.87
C PRO A 53 12.88 -8.52 9.96
N ASN A 54 12.98 -8.70 8.64
CA ASN A 54 12.96 -7.63 7.65
C ASN A 54 11.61 -7.48 6.93
N PHE A 55 10.56 -8.15 7.39
CA PHE A 55 9.24 -8.16 6.75
C PHE A 55 8.70 -6.75 6.45
N ALA A 56 8.99 -5.77 7.29
CA ALA A 56 8.55 -4.39 7.12
C ALA A 56 9.14 -3.71 5.87
N TRP A 57 10.31 -4.16 5.40
CA TRP A 57 10.91 -3.66 4.16
C TRP A 57 10.16 -4.14 2.90
N GLY A 58 9.41 -5.22 3.03
CA GLY A 58 8.52 -5.73 1.98
C GLY A 58 7.14 -5.04 1.94
N VAL A 59 6.81 -4.20 2.92
CA VAL A 59 5.58 -3.41 2.93
C VAL A 59 5.70 -2.30 1.88
N PRO A 60 4.76 -2.21 0.93
CA PRO A 60 4.82 -1.16 -0.08
C PRO A 60 4.57 0.21 0.56
N GLY A 61 5.31 1.23 0.14
CA GLY A 61 5.23 2.57 0.74
C GLY A 61 6.29 2.81 1.83
N PHE A 62 6.20 3.92 2.51
CA PHE A 62 7.09 4.32 3.61
C PHE A 62 6.52 5.52 4.38
N GLY A 63 7.02 5.74 5.59
CA GLY A 63 6.73 6.92 6.39
C GLY A 63 7.91 7.90 6.42
N VAL A 64 7.63 9.20 6.41
CA VAL A 64 8.59 10.25 6.78
C VAL A 64 8.15 10.81 8.12
N VAL A 65 8.97 10.62 9.14
CA VAL A 65 8.74 11.08 10.49
C VAL A 65 9.50 12.37 10.72
N LYS A 66 8.83 13.35 11.26
CA LYS A 66 9.44 14.61 11.76
C LYS A 66 9.03 14.75 13.21
N THR A 67 10.00 14.76 14.10
CA THR A 67 9.77 14.91 15.54
C THR A 67 10.60 16.06 16.08
N GLU A 68 10.02 16.85 16.98
CA GLU A 68 10.71 17.93 17.68
C GLU A 68 10.71 17.61 19.18
N ARG A 69 11.87 17.81 19.81
CA ARG A 69 12.06 17.58 21.25
C ARG A 69 12.99 18.62 21.83
N THR A 70 12.78 18.98 23.07
CA THR A 70 13.67 19.86 23.81
C THR A 70 14.75 19.06 24.52
N LEU A 71 16.02 19.39 24.25
CA LEU A 71 17.21 18.77 24.84
C LEU A 71 18.02 19.83 25.61
N SER A 72 18.45 19.52 26.81
CA SER A 72 19.38 20.38 27.55
C SER A 72 20.83 20.02 27.16
N LEU A 73 21.47 20.88 26.36
CA LEU A 73 22.84 20.71 25.92
C LEU A 73 23.81 21.55 26.75
N THR A 74 25.06 21.10 26.88
CA THR A 74 26.17 21.90 27.39
C THR A 74 26.95 22.50 26.25
N GLN A 75 27.58 23.67 26.45
CA GLN A 75 28.50 24.20 25.45
C GLN A 75 29.67 23.21 25.19
N GLY A 76 29.96 22.94 23.92
CA GLY A 76 30.98 21.96 23.53
C GLY A 76 30.37 20.65 23.04
N THR A 77 31.08 19.56 23.27
CA THR A 77 30.67 18.24 22.79
C THR A 77 29.66 17.58 23.73
N ASN A 78 28.55 17.09 23.17
CA ASN A 78 27.48 16.36 23.86
C ASN A 78 27.29 15.00 23.19
N GLU A 79 27.09 13.94 23.98
CA GLU A 79 26.62 12.63 23.51
C GLU A 79 25.14 12.49 23.83
N VAL A 80 24.30 12.34 22.79
CA VAL A 80 22.84 12.27 22.91
C VAL A 80 22.35 10.92 22.43
N VAL A 81 21.60 10.21 23.27
CA VAL A 81 20.86 9.00 22.94
C VAL A 81 19.40 9.38 22.70
N PHE A 82 19.01 9.41 21.43
CA PHE A 82 17.67 9.79 20.99
C PHE A 82 16.85 8.51 20.74
N THR A 83 16.02 8.16 21.72
CA THR A 83 15.18 6.95 21.73
C THR A 83 13.82 7.20 21.05
N ASP A 84 12.99 6.13 21.01
CA ASP A 84 11.66 6.16 20.41
C ASP A 84 11.66 6.57 18.94
N VAL A 85 12.60 5.96 18.20
CA VAL A 85 12.64 6.00 16.75
C VAL A 85 12.12 4.68 16.18
N ALA A 86 11.60 4.73 14.94
CA ALA A 86 11.07 3.54 14.27
C ALA A 86 12.11 2.43 14.17
N ALA A 87 11.69 1.17 14.36
CA ALA A 87 12.59 0.03 14.26
C ALA A 87 13.15 -0.19 12.85
N PHE A 88 12.38 0.20 11.82
CA PHE A 88 12.75 0.06 10.41
C PHE A 88 13.13 1.40 9.77
N ILE A 89 13.79 2.25 10.55
CA ILE A 89 14.36 3.51 10.08
C ILE A 89 15.42 3.26 9.00
N ASP A 90 15.46 4.12 7.99
CA ASP A 90 16.62 4.24 7.11
C ASP A 90 17.64 5.21 7.76
N PRO A 91 18.74 4.72 8.33
CA PRO A 91 19.70 5.56 9.04
C PRO A 91 20.35 6.62 8.16
N THR A 92 20.37 6.40 6.84
CA THR A 92 20.97 7.33 5.87
C THR A 92 20.07 8.52 5.57
N SER A 93 18.78 8.40 5.92
CA SER A 93 17.77 9.44 5.71
C SER A 93 17.64 10.43 6.88
N VAL A 94 18.39 10.21 7.97
CA VAL A 94 18.23 10.99 9.19
C VAL A 94 18.78 12.40 9.01
N GLY A 95 17.90 13.39 9.14
CA GLY A 95 18.22 14.80 9.21
C GLY A 95 18.12 15.32 10.64
N PHE A 96 19.06 16.17 11.04
CA PHE A 96 19.13 16.88 12.30
C PHE A 96 19.05 18.38 12.08
N SER A 97 18.30 19.08 12.89
CA SER A 97 18.29 20.56 12.93
C SER A 97 18.06 21.04 14.34
N ASP A 98 18.91 21.94 14.82
CA ASP A 98 18.67 22.70 16.04
C ASP A 98 17.93 24.00 15.69
N LEU A 99 16.70 24.14 16.18
CA LEU A 99 15.83 25.29 15.91
C LEU A 99 16.15 26.45 16.82
N THR A 100 16.86 26.23 17.95
CA THR A 100 17.27 27.24 18.92
C THR A 100 18.61 27.85 18.57
N ASP A 101 19.57 27.02 18.19
CA ASP A 101 20.91 27.45 17.77
C ASP A 101 21.38 26.76 16.49
N PRO A 102 21.22 27.41 15.32
CA PRO A 102 21.65 26.83 14.05
C PRO A 102 23.16 26.54 13.92
N ALA A 103 23.98 27.00 14.86
CA ALA A 103 25.41 26.75 14.93
C ALA A 103 25.73 25.36 15.53
N THR A 104 24.76 24.69 16.14
CA THR A 104 24.89 23.31 16.63
C THR A 104 25.07 22.37 15.44
N SER A 105 26.09 21.52 15.46
CA SER A 105 26.40 20.58 14.40
C SER A 105 26.51 19.15 14.90
N VAL A 106 26.15 18.21 14.02
CA VAL A 106 26.36 16.77 14.25
C VAL A 106 27.78 16.41 13.79
N LEU A 107 28.60 15.93 14.71
CA LEU A 107 29.94 15.43 14.43
C LEU A 107 29.90 13.97 13.98
N GLU A 108 29.08 13.17 14.66
CA GLU A 108 28.92 11.73 14.41
C GLU A 108 27.44 11.34 14.65
N GLN A 109 26.96 10.41 13.82
CA GLN A 109 25.63 9.82 13.94
C GLN A 109 25.75 8.32 13.79
N SER A 110 25.09 7.57 14.68
CA SER A 110 24.94 6.13 14.54
C SER A 110 23.53 5.69 14.94
N PHE A 111 23.04 4.65 14.26
CA PHE A 111 21.79 4.00 14.62
C PHE A 111 22.09 2.69 15.33
N ARG A 112 21.56 2.52 16.53
CA ARG A 112 21.68 1.29 17.33
C ARG A 112 20.36 0.56 17.39
N PHE A 113 20.37 -0.67 16.91
CA PHE A 113 19.22 -1.57 16.86
C PHE A 113 19.52 -2.94 17.52
N ASP A 114 20.61 -3.02 18.26
CA ASP A 114 20.96 -4.24 19.00
C ASP A 114 20.09 -4.33 20.26
N LEU A 115 18.85 -4.78 20.06
CA LEU A 115 17.85 -4.85 21.11
C LEU A 115 18.04 -6.08 21.99
N VAL A 116 17.69 -5.93 23.25
CA VAL A 116 17.67 -7.02 24.22
C VAL A 116 16.77 -8.15 23.73
N SER A 117 17.32 -9.35 23.66
CA SER A 117 16.59 -10.59 23.45
C SER A 117 17.24 -11.72 24.26
N PRO A 118 16.52 -12.80 24.60
CA PRO A 118 17.09 -13.91 25.38
C PRO A 118 18.35 -14.49 24.74
N SER A 119 18.38 -14.68 23.44
CA SER A 119 19.56 -15.20 22.72
C SER A 119 20.75 -14.25 22.82
N LYS A 120 20.52 -12.94 22.54
CA LYS A 120 21.59 -11.93 22.62
C LYS A 120 22.13 -11.73 24.03
N LEU A 121 21.27 -11.84 25.03
CA LEU A 121 21.72 -11.84 26.44
C LEU A 121 22.67 -12.99 26.68
N LEU A 122 22.31 -14.21 26.29
CA LEU A 122 23.15 -15.40 26.44
C LEU A 122 24.46 -15.28 25.65
N ASP A 123 24.41 -14.75 24.41
CA ASP A 123 25.61 -14.51 23.58
C ASP A 123 26.60 -13.55 24.26
N ARG A 124 26.10 -12.52 24.94
CA ARG A 124 26.92 -11.53 25.69
C ARG A 124 27.43 -12.08 27.00
N TYR A 125 26.84 -13.17 27.50
CA TYR A 125 27.25 -13.86 28.70
C TYR A 125 28.15 -15.08 28.44
N LEU A 126 28.57 -15.35 27.21
CA LEU A 126 29.59 -16.32 26.90
C LEU A 126 30.88 -15.99 27.72
N ASP A 127 31.49 -17.00 28.30
CA ASP A 127 32.64 -16.91 29.20
C ASP A 127 32.39 -16.11 30.50
N ARG A 128 31.12 -15.87 30.87
CA ARG A 128 30.73 -15.22 32.13
C ARG A 128 29.90 -16.15 32.98
N GLU A 129 29.85 -15.85 34.30
CA GLU A 129 29.09 -16.62 35.26
C GLU A 129 27.59 -16.32 35.16
N ILE A 130 26.77 -17.38 35.12
CA ILE A 130 25.30 -17.32 35.15
C ILE A 130 24.76 -18.32 36.20
N GLU A 131 23.49 -18.09 36.59
CA GLU A 131 22.74 -19.01 37.43
C GLU A 131 21.58 -19.61 36.64
N VAL A 132 21.48 -20.94 36.66
CA VAL A 132 20.35 -21.66 36.06
C VAL A 132 19.60 -22.40 37.16
N ARG A 133 18.31 -22.15 37.30
CA ARG A 133 17.40 -22.81 38.22
C ARG A 133 16.50 -23.77 37.47
N ARG A 134 16.36 -24.98 37.94
CA ARG A 134 15.47 -26.00 37.41
C ARG A 134 14.59 -26.55 38.52
N SER A 135 13.28 -26.64 38.24
CA SER A 135 12.36 -27.29 39.18
C SER A 135 12.46 -28.79 39.06
N GLY A 136 12.83 -29.43 40.16
CA GLY A 136 12.92 -30.89 40.30
C GLY A 136 11.73 -31.44 41.11
N PRO A 137 11.48 -32.76 41.06
CA PRO A 137 10.34 -33.41 41.76
C PRO A 137 10.36 -33.26 43.27
N GLN A 138 11.51 -33.04 43.88
CA GLN A 138 11.69 -32.94 45.34
C GLN A 138 12.31 -31.62 45.78
N ARG A 139 13.07 -30.95 44.93
CA ARG A 139 13.77 -29.70 45.23
C ARG A 139 14.19 -28.99 43.94
N ASP A 140 14.15 -27.68 43.96
CA ASP A 140 14.74 -26.86 42.89
C ASP A 140 16.28 -27.02 42.92
N GLU A 141 16.84 -27.30 41.76
CA GLU A 141 18.28 -27.37 41.57
C GLU A 141 18.78 -26.01 41.03
N VAL A 142 19.81 -25.47 41.71
CA VAL A 142 20.46 -24.22 41.28
C VAL A 142 21.88 -24.55 40.85
N ILE A 143 22.17 -24.31 39.57
CA ILE A 143 23.47 -24.55 38.96
C ILE A 143 24.10 -23.20 38.64
N ARG A 144 25.29 -22.94 39.21
CA ARG A 144 26.11 -21.76 38.90
C ARG A 144 27.34 -22.19 38.13
N GLY A 145 27.68 -21.44 37.09
CA GLY A 145 28.85 -21.72 36.29
C GLY A 145 29.06 -20.76 35.14
N THR A 146 30.22 -20.87 34.51
CA THR A 146 30.58 -20.10 33.34
C THR A 146 29.84 -20.64 32.11
N LEU A 147 29.12 -19.80 31.40
CA LEU A 147 28.44 -20.17 30.17
C LEU A 147 29.46 -20.37 29.04
N LEU A 148 29.57 -21.61 28.52
CA LEU A 148 30.45 -21.93 27.40
C LEU A 148 29.74 -21.87 26.05
N SER A 149 28.45 -22.21 26.02
CA SER A 149 27.63 -22.18 24.81
C SER A 149 26.16 -22.12 25.18
N ALA A 150 25.38 -21.48 24.34
CA ALA A 150 23.93 -21.44 24.41
C ALA A 150 23.31 -21.59 23.01
N ASN A 151 22.22 -22.34 22.90
CA ASN A 151 21.37 -22.39 21.74
C ASN A 151 19.89 -22.41 22.15
N GLN A 152 18.97 -22.54 21.21
CA GLN A 152 17.53 -22.53 21.52
C GLN A 152 17.05 -23.69 22.41
N SER A 153 17.81 -24.78 22.52
CA SER A 153 17.41 -25.98 23.24
C SER A 153 18.29 -26.30 24.48
N GLN A 154 19.52 -25.83 24.50
CA GLN A 154 20.50 -26.24 25.51
C GLN A 154 21.49 -25.14 25.91
N LEU A 155 21.94 -25.20 27.13
CA LEU A 155 23.06 -24.42 27.67
C LEU A 155 24.21 -25.38 28.05
N VAL A 156 25.45 -24.94 27.84
CA VAL A 156 26.64 -25.65 28.31
C VAL A 156 27.32 -24.77 29.33
N LEU A 157 27.37 -25.26 30.59
CA LEU A 157 28.00 -24.56 31.70
C LEU A 157 29.25 -25.31 32.18
N ARG A 158 30.28 -24.57 32.56
CA ARG A 158 31.42 -25.07 33.33
C ARG A 158 31.25 -24.64 34.77
N SER A 159 31.03 -25.60 35.67
CA SER A 159 30.96 -25.38 37.12
C SER A 159 32.14 -25.98 37.83
N ALA A 160 32.56 -25.36 38.91
CA ALA A 160 33.65 -25.89 39.77
C ALA A 160 33.24 -27.20 40.44
N SER A 161 31.96 -27.43 40.70
CA SER A 161 31.45 -28.61 41.41
C SER A 161 31.10 -29.80 40.52
N THR A 162 30.63 -29.56 39.30
CA THR A 162 30.07 -30.58 38.39
C THR A 162 30.83 -30.71 37.06
N GLY A 163 31.89 -29.91 36.87
CA GLY A 163 32.61 -29.87 35.60
C GLY A 163 31.80 -29.22 34.47
N VAL A 164 31.82 -29.82 33.27
CA VAL A 164 31.03 -29.34 32.14
C VAL A 164 29.67 -30.04 32.11
N THR A 165 28.61 -29.27 32.22
CA THR A 165 27.22 -29.77 32.27
C THR A 165 26.42 -29.21 31.11
N ILE A 166 25.65 -30.06 30.44
CA ILE A 166 24.69 -29.67 29.40
C ILE A 166 23.30 -29.61 30.03
N ILE A 167 22.66 -28.47 29.96
CA ILE A 167 21.36 -28.19 30.59
C ILE A 167 20.34 -27.89 29.50
N PRO A 168 19.20 -28.61 29.43
CA PRO A 168 18.09 -28.26 28.57
C PRO A 168 17.52 -26.89 28.93
N MET A 169 17.18 -26.06 27.94
CA MET A 169 16.49 -24.77 28.14
C MET A 169 15.07 -24.96 28.66
N GLU A 170 14.41 -26.02 28.21
CA GLU A 170 13.04 -26.34 28.64
C GLU A 170 13.02 -26.66 30.15
N GLY A 171 12.12 -25.99 30.86
CA GLY A 171 12.01 -26.11 32.31
C GLY A 171 13.15 -25.48 33.10
N SER A 172 14.01 -24.69 32.47
CA SER A 172 15.11 -23.96 33.10
C SER A 172 14.83 -22.47 33.16
N GLN A 173 15.09 -21.84 34.31
CA GLN A 173 15.10 -20.40 34.48
C GLN A 173 16.54 -19.92 34.55
N VAL A 174 16.93 -19.04 33.61
CA VAL A 174 18.28 -18.45 33.57
C VAL A 174 18.22 -17.07 34.21
N SER A 175 19.14 -16.86 35.19
CA SER A 175 19.32 -15.58 35.87
C SER A 175 20.69 -15.01 35.53
N LEU A 176 20.68 -13.76 35.09
CA LEU A 176 21.88 -13.01 34.73
C LEU A 176 22.11 -11.92 35.78
N PRO A 177 23.35 -11.68 36.27
CA PRO A 177 23.61 -10.70 37.31
C PRO A 177 23.25 -9.27 36.95
N GLU A 178 23.46 -8.89 35.70
CA GLU A 178 23.24 -7.53 35.22
C GLU A 178 22.88 -7.52 33.71
N LEU A 179 22.33 -6.38 33.22
CA LEU A 179 22.16 -6.19 31.81
C LEU A 179 23.52 -5.86 31.17
N PRO A 180 24.04 -6.68 30.22
CA PRO A 180 25.32 -6.40 29.60
C PRO A 180 25.27 -5.10 28.78
N GLY A 181 26.34 -4.32 28.89
CA GLY A 181 26.45 -3.07 28.16
C GLY A 181 26.32 -3.23 26.64
N GLY A 182 25.74 -2.22 25.98
CA GLY A 182 25.59 -2.15 24.53
C GLY A 182 24.27 -2.70 23.97
N LEU A 183 23.45 -3.39 24.76
CA LEU A 183 22.08 -3.77 24.40
C LEU A 183 21.11 -2.66 24.80
N LEU A 184 20.15 -2.40 23.93
CA LEU A 184 19.11 -1.39 24.14
C LEU A 184 17.74 -2.03 24.25
N THR A 185 16.84 -1.44 25.02
CA THR A 185 15.44 -1.87 25.12
C THR A 185 14.60 -1.37 23.95
N LYS A 186 15.03 -0.27 23.31
CA LYS A 186 14.40 0.38 22.15
C LYS A 186 15.46 0.81 21.15
N PRO A 187 15.14 0.85 19.83
CA PRO A 187 16.04 1.44 18.83
C PRO A 187 16.37 2.89 19.16
N ALA A 188 17.60 3.31 18.93
CA ALA A 188 18.05 4.66 19.22
C ALA A 188 19.01 5.22 18.19
N LEU A 189 18.92 6.53 17.96
CA LEU A 189 19.94 7.33 17.29
C LEU A 189 20.92 7.85 18.34
N LEU A 190 22.20 7.67 18.09
CA LEU A 190 23.26 8.25 18.91
C LEU A 190 23.89 9.36 18.12
N TRP A 191 23.90 10.55 18.70
CA TRP A 191 24.56 11.71 18.15
C TRP A 191 25.68 12.18 19.04
N ARG A 192 26.80 12.53 18.41
CA ARG A 192 27.82 13.38 19.00
C ARG A 192 27.63 14.77 18.42
N LEU A 193 27.16 15.70 19.25
CA LEU A 193 26.83 17.07 18.86
C LEU A 193 27.92 18.04 19.34
N GLN A 194 28.22 19.06 18.52
CA GLN A 194 28.99 20.22 18.93
C GLN A 194 28.01 21.39 19.10
N ALA A 195 27.71 21.76 20.34
CA ALA A 195 26.86 22.89 20.66
C ALA A 195 27.69 24.15 20.90
N ALA A 196 27.33 25.26 20.26
CA ALA A 196 28.00 26.52 20.44
C ALA A 196 27.62 27.22 21.78
N LYS A 197 26.42 26.91 22.28
CA LYS A 197 25.88 27.42 23.54
C LYS A 197 25.36 26.27 24.40
N GLY A 198 25.27 26.48 25.70
CA GLY A 198 24.55 25.61 26.63
C GLY A 198 23.13 26.11 26.88
N GLY A 199 22.25 25.20 27.32
CA GLY A 199 20.84 25.46 27.63
C GLY A 199 19.89 24.49 26.97
N ASP A 200 18.61 24.86 26.96
CA ASP A 200 17.55 24.09 26.31
C ASP A 200 17.52 24.39 24.81
N HIS A 201 17.68 23.36 24.00
CA HIS A 201 17.68 23.40 22.56
C HIS A 201 16.49 22.62 22.01
N ARG A 202 15.70 23.23 21.14
CA ARG A 202 14.62 22.55 20.41
C ARG A 202 15.20 21.87 19.17
N ILE A 203 15.33 20.56 19.25
CA ILE A 203 15.92 19.74 18.20
C ILE A 203 14.83 19.12 17.33
N ARG A 204 15.00 19.22 16.02
CA ARG A 204 14.17 18.52 15.03
C ARG A 204 14.95 17.37 14.44
N ALA A 205 14.39 16.17 14.57
CA ALA A 205 14.82 14.97 13.84
C ALA A 205 13.84 14.66 12.73
N THR A 206 14.37 14.32 11.53
CA THR A 206 13.55 13.87 10.39
C THR A 206 14.17 12.59 9.86
N TYR A 207 13.36 11.57 9.58
CA TYR A 207 13.86 10.32 9.02
C TYR A 207 12.78 9.57 8.24
N GLN A 208 13.21 8.66 7.37
CA GLN A 208 12.33 7.72 6.69
C GLN A 208 12.27 6.39 7.42
N THR A 209 11.11 5.73 7.39
CA THR A 209 10.93 4.38 7.94
C THR A 209 10.12 3.51 6.99
N ALA A 210 10.51 2.25 6.87
CA ALA A 210 9.69 1.23 6.23
C ALA A 210 8.54 0.78 7.16
N GLY A 211 7.69 -0.12 6.69
CA GLY A 211 6.60 -0.69 7.46
C GLY A 211 5.36 0.19 7.56
N MET A 212 5.26 1.24 6.75
CA MET A 212 4.09 2.10 6.69
C MET A 212 3.53 2.17 5.28
N THR A 213 2.23 2.02 5.16
CA THR A 213 1.52 2.15 3.87
C THR A 213 0.07 2.52 4.10
N TRP A 214 -0.56 3.06 3.06
CA TRP A 214 -1.99 3.34 3.06
C TRP A 214 -2.60 3.13 1.68
N ARG A 215 -3.91 2.96 1.64
CA ARG A 215 -4.73 3.01 0.43
C ARG A 215 -6.10 3.58 0.74
N SER A 216 -6.85 3.92 -0.31
CA SER A 216 -8.27 4.22 -0.18
C SER A 216 -9.12 2.96 -0.31
N ASP A 217 -10.17 2.89 0.49
CA ASP A 217 -11.24 1.89 0.40
C ASP A 217 -12.57 2.64 0.26
N TYR A 218 -13.32 2.32 -0.78
CA TYR A 218 -14.58 2.97 -1.11
C TYR A 218 -15.73 1.99 -0.98
N ASN A 219 -16.85 2.43 -0.43
CA ASN A 219 -18.10 1.71 -0.47
C ASN A 219 -19.11 2.53 -1.26
N LEU A 220 -19.59 1.97 -2.35
CA LEU A 220 -20.59 2.56 -3.24
C LEU A 220 -21.89 1.76 -3.09
N VAL A 221 -22.96 2.45 -2.72
CA VAL A 221 -24.29 1.86 -2.57
C VAL A 221 -25.18 2.37 -3.71
N LEU A 222 -25.60 1.47 -4.60
CA LEU A 222 -26.49 1.79 -5.71
C LEU A 222 -27.90 2.03 -5.21
N GLY A 223 -28.54 3.04 -5.74
CA GLY A 223 -29.98 3.29 -5.56
C GLY A 223 -30.83 2.25 -6.29
N ASP A 224 -32.13 2.23 -5.98
CA ASP A 224 -33.09 1.28 -6.55
C ASP A 224 -33.20 1.35 -8.07
N ASP A 225 -33.00 2.53 -8.63
CA ASP A 225 -33.11 2.84 -10.06
C ASP A 225 -31.86 2.46 -10.87
N ASP A 226 -30.77 2.01 -10.23
CA ASP A 226 -29.43 1.80 -10.82
C ASP A 226 -28.86 3.08 -11.49
N ALA A 227 -29.42 4.27 -11.23
CA ALA A 227 -29.04 5.55 -11.84
C ALA A 227 -28.44 6.54 -10.82
N SER A 228 -28.55 6.23 -9.53
CA SER A 228 -27.98 7.01 -8.43
C SER A 228 -27.15 6.14 -7.51
N ALA A 229 -26.22 6.75 -6.76
CA ALA A 229 -25.43 6.04 -5.77
C ALA A 229 -25.01 6.94 -4.61
N ASP A 230 -24.68 6.30 -3.49
CA ASP A 230 -24.02 6.88 -2.32
C ASP A 230 -22.58 6.38 -2.27
N LEU A 231 -21.62 7.25 -1.97
CA LEU A 231 -20.21 6.92 -1.85
C LEU A 231 -19.67 7.29 -0.47
N THR A 232 -19.08 6.32 0.20
CA THR A 232 -18.24 6.57 1.38
C THR A 232 -16.80 6.19 1.08
N ALA A 233 -15.86 6.98 1.58
CA ALA A 233 -14.44 6.78 1.33
C ALA A 233 -13.63 6.76 2.63
N TRP A 234 -12.78 5.78 2.75
CA TRP A 234 -11.90 5.54 3.89
C TRP A 234 -10.45 5.50 3.45
N VAL A 235 -9.57 5.97 4.30
CA VAL A 235 -8.15 5.68 4.28
C VAL A 235 -7.88 4.50 5.19
N SER A 236 -7.39 3.40 4.63
CA SER A 236 -6.84 2.29 5.41
C SER A 236 -5.34 2.50 5.53
N LEU A 237 -4.86 2.78 6.74
CA LEU A 237 -3.46 3.04 7.07
C LEU A 237 -2.92 1.90 7.92
N MET A 238 -1.76 1.37 7.55
CA MET A 238 -1.08 0.30 8.28
C MET A 238 0.24 0.82 8.87
N ASN A 239 0.45 0.57 10.17
CA ASN A 239 1.68 0.87 10.88
C ASN A 239 2.36 -0.39 11.41
N LEU A 240 3.40 -0.83 10.73
CA LEU A 240 4.32 -1.92 11.12
C LEU A 240 5.75 -1.40 11.31
N SER A 241 5.92 -0.10 11.58
CA SER A 241 7.24 0.54 11.74
C SER A 241 7.97 0.16 13.05
N GLY A 242 7.30 -0.59 13.93
CA GLY A 242 7.86 -1.04 15.21
C GLY A 242 7.65 -0.05 16.37
N ILE A 243 7.04 1.12 16.14
CA ILE A 243 6.64 2.06 17.21
C ILE A 243 5.24 2.60 17.00
N SER A 244 4.62 3.08 18.08
CA SER A 244 3.40 3.88 18.05
C SER A 244 3.73 5.35 17.84
N PHE A 245 2.89 6.06 17.08
CA PHE A 245 2.95 7.51 16.94
C PHE A 245 1.72 8.10 17.62
N GLU A 246 1.92 8.74 18.74
CA GLU A 246 0.85 9.34 19.54
C GLU A 246 0.69 10.82 19.20
N ASN A 247 -0.55 11.30 19.15
CA ASN A 247 -0.88 12.70 18.93
C ASN A 247 -0.19 13.32 17.69
N ALA A 248 -0.07 12.55 16.61
CA ALA A 248 0.67 12.92 15.41
C ALA A 248 -0.16 13.77 14.44
N ASN A 249 0.48 14.75 13.81
CA ASN A 249 -0.04 15.42 12.62
C ASN A 249 0.17 14.48 11.42
N LEU A 250 -0.92 13.98 10.84
CA LEU A 250 -0.87 13.01 9.76
C LEU A 250 -1.06 13.65 8.40
N LYS A 251 -0.17 13.30 7.48
CA LYS A 251 -0.27 13.62 6.07
C LYS A 251 -0.13 12.34 5.24
N LEU A 252 -0.86 12.26 4.13
CA LEU A 252 -0.81 11.14 3.21
C LEU A 252 -0.45 11.67 1.83
N VAL A 253 0.46 11.00 1.15
CA VAL A 253 0.84 11.34 -0.23
C VAL A 253 0.36 10.22 -1.15
N ALA A 254 -0.51 10.59 -2.10
CA ALA A 254 -0.95 9.74 -3.18
C ALA A 254 -0.17 10.05 -4.45
N GLY A 255 0.34 9.02 -5.10
CA GLY A 255 1.12 9.12 -6.33
C GLY A 255 2.34 8.20 -6.30
N ASP A 256 2.93 8.00 -7.48
CA ASP A 256 4.08 7.10 -7.66
C ASP A 256 5.39 7.84 -7.41
N VAL A 257 5.86 7.84 -6.15
CA VAL A 257 7.13 8.45 -5.77
C VAL A 257 8.29 7.53 -6.15
N GLN A 258 9.12 7.97 -7.11
CA GLN A 258 10.29 7.21 -7.51
C GLN A 258 11.33 7.16 -6.39
N ARG A 259 11.61 5.94 -5.91
CA ARG A 259 12.72 5.66 -4.98
C ARG A 259 13.82 4.87 -5.68
N VAL A 260 15.06 5.15 -5.31
CA VAL A 260 16.18 4.29 -5.72
C VAL A 260 16.13 3.04 -4.86
N GLN A 261 15.57 1.96 -5.42
CA GLN A 261 15.61 0.64 -4.79
C GLN A 261 16.73 -0.20 -5.40
N PRO A 262 17.42 -1.05 -4.63
CA PRO A 262 18.25 -2.11 -5.21
C PRO A 262 17.30 -3.10 -5.89
N GLN A 263 17.41 -3.18 -7.20
CA GLN A 263 16.52 -3.71 -8.23
C GLN A 263 15.75 -5.02 -7.97
N PRO A 264 14.53 -5.23 -8.57
CA PRO A 264 14.44 -5.58 -10.00
C PRO A 264 13.55 -4.63 -10.84
N ARG A 265 13.94 -4.50 -12.10
CA ARG A 265 13.33 -3.62 -13.11
C ARG A 265 11.98 -4.09 -13.60
N MET A 266 10.98 -3.18 -13.75
CA MET A 266 10.04 -3.14 -14.86
C MET A 266 9.36 -1.75 -15.06
N MET A 267 8.83 -1.54 -16.22
CA MET A 267 8.60 -0.36 -17.04
C MET A 267 7.59 0.72 -16.59
N ARG A 268 7.80 1.90 -17.16
CA ARG A 268 7.15 3.21 -16.98
C ARG A 268 5.80 3.37 -17.69
N GLY A 269 4.90 4.17 -17.09
CA GLY A 269 3.76 4.84 -17.74
C GLY A 269 3.66 6.31 -17.32
N ARG A 270 3.09 7.16 -18.17
CA ARG A 270 3.19 8.64 -18.20
C ARG A 270 2.03 9.38 -17.51
N MET A 271 2.31 10.59 -17.03
CA MET A 271 1.50 11.56 -16.28
C MET A 271 0.51 12.42 -17.07
N VAL A 272 -0.48 13.00 -16.38
CA VAL A 272 -1.17 14.27 -16.74
C VAL A 272 -1.63 15.01 -15.46
N GLN A 273 -1.60 16.35 -15.47
CA GLN A 273 -1.70 17.30 -14.37
C GLN A 273 -3.07 18.00 -14.31
N ALA A 274 -3.61 18.32 -13.12
CA ALA A 274 -4.63 19.38 -12.90
C ALA A 274 -4.79 19.82 -11.42
N MET A 275 -5.24 21.07 -11.21
CA MET A 275 -5.25 21.87 -9.96
C MET A 275 -6.57 21.84 -9.18
N ALA A 276 -6.49 22.23 -7.90
CA ALA A 276 -7.41 22.07 -6.79
C ALA A 276 -8.45 23.17 -6.55
N ASP A 277 -9.51 22.91 -5.78
CA ASP A 277 -10.02 23.71 -4.65
C ASP A 277 -11.11 22.99 -3.81
N SER A 278 -11.32 23.40 -2.59
CA SER A 278 -11.42 22.81 -1.29
C SER A 278 -12.82 22.60 -0.65
N ALA A 279 -12.82 21.81 0.40
CA ALA A 279 -13.40 21.87 1.75
C ALA A 279 -14.57 20.98 2.14
N ALA A 280 -14.34 20.09 3.12
CA ALA A 280 -15.14 19.83 4.32
C ALA A 280 -14.60 18.60 5.08
N ALA A 281 -14.72 18.59 6.38
CA ALA A 281 -14.40 17.63 7.48
C ALA A 281 -13.89 16.20 7.15
N GLY A 282 -12.91 16.07 6.30
CA GLY A 282 -12.12 14.88 5.99
C GLY A 282 -10.66 15.31 5.89
N PHE A 283 -9.87 14.60 5.12
CA PHE A 283 -8.54 15.06 4.76
C PHE A 283 -8.64 16.31 3.86
N GLU A 284 -7.83 17.33 4.16
CA GLU A 284 -7.63 18.45 3.25
C GLU A 284 -6.66 18.01 2.14
N GLU A 285 -7.13 18.09 0.89
CA GLU A 285 -6.31 17.77 -0.28
C GLU A 285 -5.58 19.01 -0.77
N GLN A 286 -4.31 18.87 -1.10
CA GLN A 286 -3.48 19.88 -1.72
C GLN A 286 -2.60 19.26 -2.80
N ALA A 287 -2.57 19.88 -3.99
CA ALA A 287 -1.55 19.54 -4.99
C ALA A 287 -0.15 19.84 -4.43
N PHE A 288 0.71 18.84 -4.41
CA PHE A 288 2.07 18.95 -3.94
C PHE A 288 3.04 18.38 -4.97
N PHE A 289 3.70 19.24 -5.73
CA PHE A 289 4.50 18.88 -6.89
C PHE A 289 3.62 18.13 -7.93
N GLU A 290 3.93 16.88 -8.27
CA GLU A 290 3.13 16.02 -9.17
C GLU A 290 2.26 14.99 -8.40
N TYR A 291 2.08 15.19 -7.09
CA TYR A 291 1.35 14.31 -6.17
C TYR A 291 0.19 15.04 -5.52
N HIS A 292 -0.69 14.28 -4.88
CA HIS A 292 -1.74 14.83 -4.03
C HIS A 292 -1.42 14.55 -2.56
N LEU A 293 -1.38 15.63 -1.78
CA LEU A 293 -1.16 15.61 -0.34
C LEU A 293 -2.51 15.76 0.38
N TYR A 294 -2.85 14.79 1.19
CA TYR A 294 -4.04 14.78 2.03
C TYR A 294 -3.62 15.02 3.47
N THR A 295 -4.06 16.10 4.08
CA THR A 295 -3.74 16.47 5.46
C THR A 295 -4.94 16.17 6.34
N LEU A 296 -4.76 15.38 7.40
CA LEU A 296 -5.80 15.18 8.41
C LEU A 296 -5.86 16.42 9.30
N PRO A 297 -7.02 17.12 9.40
CA PRO A 297 -7.10 18.41 10.13
C PRO A 297 -7.10 18.25 11.65
N ARG A 298 -6.94 17.05 12.16
CA ARG A 298 -6.83 16.72 13.59
C ARG A 298 -5.64 15.83 13.84
N LYS A 299 -5.10 15.87 15.04
CA LYS A 299 -4.09 14.90 15.47
C LYS A 299 -4.72 13.52 15.66
N THR A 300 -3.90 12.49 15.49
CA THR A 300 -4.34 11.11 15.59
C THR A 300 -3.24 10.23 16.19
N ASP A 301 -3.67 9.14 16.84
CA ASP A 301 -2.78 8.09 17.32
C ASP A 301 -2.68 6.99 16.27
N LEU A 302 -1.48 6.51 16.06
CA LEU A 302 -1.18 5.41 15.14
C LEU A 302 -0.43 4.31 15.90
N PRO A 303 -1.16 3.39 16.57
CA PRO A 303 -0.53 2.32 17.33
C PRO A 303 0.37 1.43 16.45
N ALA A 304 1.46 0.93 17.04
CA ALA A 304 2.28 -0.07 16.37
C ALA A 304 1.47 -1.34 16.07
N ASN A 305 1.82 -2.03 14.98
CA ASN A 305 1.20 -3.30 14.59
C ASN A 305 -0.32 -3.20 14.42
N SER A 306 -0.78 -2.08 13.85
CA SER A 306 -2.19 -1.79 13.65
C SER A 306 -2.52 -1.42 12.21
N THR A 307 -3.80 -1.61 11.87
CA THR A 307 -4.43 -1.02 10.70
C THR A 307 -5.58 -0.14 11.17
N GLN A 308 -5.61 1.10 10.74
CA GLN A 308 -6.65 2.06 11.08
C GLN A 308 -7.40 2.50 9.83
N GLN A 309 -8.69 2.80 10.02
CA GLN A 309 -9.52 3.42 8.99
C GLN A 309 -9.88 4.85 9.42
N LEU A 310 -9.59 5.81 8.55
CA LEU A 310 -9.88 7.22 8.72
C LEU A 310 -10.77 7.68 7.57
N THR A 311 -11.79 8.48 7.83
CA THR A 311 -12.66 9.03 6.78
C THR A 311 -11.83 9.89 5.83
N LEU A 312 -11.83 9.58 4.53
CA LEU A 312 -11.10 10.36 3.53
C LEU A 312 -11.83 11.67 3.23
N PHE A 313 -13.14 11.61 2.99
CA PHE A 313 -14.04 12.75 2.83
C PHE A 313 -15.45 12.41 3.32
N PRO A 314 -16.31 13.41 3.58
CA PRO A 314 -17.69 13.16 3.99
C PRO A 314 -18.45 12.31 2.98
N PRO A 315 -19.44 11.49 3.41
CA PRO A 315 -20.26 10.71 2.52
C PRO A 315 -20.92 11.58 1.44
N VAL A 316 -20.85 11.15 0.19
CA VAL A 316 -21.52 11.78 -0.94
C VAL A 316 -22.77 10.99 -1.25
N ILE A 317 -23.92 11.63 -1.19
CA ILE A 317 -25.24 10.98 -1.27
C ILE A 317 -25.96 11.35 -2.55
N GLY A 318 -26.53 10.36 -3.24
CA GLY A 318 -27.45 10.54 -4.37
C GLY A 318 -26.82 11.18 -5.59
N PHE A 319 -25.57 10.83 -5.93
CA PHE A 319 -24.96 11.30 -7.18
C PHE A 319 -25.27 10.37 -8.35
N GLU A 320 -25.19 10.91 -9.56
CA GLU A 320 -25.54 10.23 -10.79
C GLU A 320 -24.52 9.14 -11.16
N VAL A 321 -25.01 7.94 -11.48
CA VAL A 321 -24.25 6.83 -12.04
C VAL A 321 -24.93 6.28 -13.29
N GLU A 322 -24.14 5.64 -14.16
CA GLU A 322 -24.63 4.97 -15.37
C GLU A 322 -24.30 3.47 -15.26
N LYS A 323 -25.30 2.61 -15.44
CA LYS A 323 -25.11 1.18 -15.60
C LYS A 323 -24.90 0.85 -17.08
N GLU A 324 -23.79 0.19 -17.39
CA GLU A 324 -23.46 -0.28 -18.74
C GLU A 324 -23.41 -1.80 -18.79
N LEU A 325 -24.13 -2.40 -19.73
CA LEU A 325 -23.98 -3.80 -20.10
C LEU A 325 -23.13 -3.88 -21.36
N LEU A 326 -21.98 -4.55 -21.28
CA LEU A 326 -21.03 -4.65 -22.38
C LEU A 326 -20.83 -6.08 -22.83
N TYR A 327 -21.17 -6.38 -24.08
CA TYR A 327 -20.78 -7.62 -24.76
C TYR A 327 -19.60 -7.36 -25.69
N ALA A 328 -18.44 -7.96 -25.40
CA ALA A 328 -17.19 -7.63 -26.10
C ALA A 328 -16.36 -8.89 -26.39
N PRO A 329 -16.80 -9.78 -27.30
CA PRO A 329 -16.21 -11.10 -27.52
C PRO A 329 -14.81 -11.05 -28.15
N THR A 330 -14.43 -9.96 -28.82
CA THR A 330 -13.13 -9.80 -29.48
C THR A 330 -12.14 -8.90 -28.74
N VAL A 331 -12.54 -8.34 -27.61
CA VAL A 331 -11.64 -7.54 -26.74
C VAL A 331 -10.58 -8.48 -26.14
N GLY A 332 -9.29 -8.12 -26.31
CA GLY A 332 -8.16 -8.98 -25.92
C GLY A 332 -7.49 -9.70 -27.09
N MET A 333 -8.11 -9.75 -28.27
CA MET A 333 -7.44 -10.22 -29.47
C MET A 333 -6.29 -9.28 -29.86
N GLY A 334 -5.07 -9.79 -29.86
CA GLY A 334 -3.87 -9.01 -30.22
C GLY A 334 -3.86 -8.60 -31.70
N GLY A 335 -3.20 -7.49 -32.03
CA GLY A 335 -2.81 -7.19 -33.41
C GLY A 335 -1.59 -8.03 -33.78
N TRP A 336 -1.60 -8.62 -34.97
CA TRP A 336 -0.53 -9.49 -35.45
C TRP A 336 0.33 -8.77 -36.50
N GLY A 337 1.58 -9.16 -36.62
CA GLY A 337 2.48 -8.60 -37.63
C GLY A 337 2.09 -8.96 -39.08
N GLN A 338 1.12 -9.85 -39.26
CA GLN A 338 0.61 -10.30 -40.55
C GLN A 338 -0.93 -10.43 -40.57
N PRO A 339 -1.57 -10.32 -41.73
CA PRO A 339 -3.02 -10.49 -41.87
C PRO A 339 -3.46 -11.91 -41.46
N MET A 340 -4.53 -11.98 -40.69
CA MET A 340 -5.12 -13.27 -40.26
C MET A 340 -6.12 -13.77 -41.27
N THR A 341 -5.67 -14.58 -42.22
CA THR A 341 -6.46 -15.03 -43.38
C THR A 341 -7.24 -16.34 -43.13
N GLU A 342 -7.08 -16.96 -41.99
CA GLU A 342 -7.78 -18.19 -41.67
C GLU A 342 -9.15 -17.96 -41.01
N ARG A 343 -10.17 -18.69 -41.46
CA ARG A 343 -11.53 -18.60 -40.91
C ARG A 343 -11.59 -18.97 -39.43
N SER A 344 -10.84 -19.99 -39.02
CA SER A 344 -10.84 -20.57 -37.66
C SER A 344 -10.35 -19.63 -36.55
N VAL A 345 -9.66 -18.55 -36.92
CA VAL A 345 -9.14 -17.56 -35.94
C VAL A 345 -10.26 -16.69 -35.37
N ALA A 346 -11.42 -16.64 -36.02
CA ALA A 346 -12.54 -15.82 -35.57
C ALA A 346 -13.14 -16.37 -34.26
N PRO A 347 -13.24 -15.56 -33.20
CA PRO A 347 -13.98 -15.97 -32.02
C PRO A 347 -15.45 -16.17 -32.37
N SER A 348 -16.01 -17.29 -31.98
CA SER A 348 -17.43 -17.62 -32.16
C SER A 348 -17.92 -18.32 -30.90
N GLY A 349 -19.18 -18.11 -30.52
CA GLY A 349 -19.80 -18.74 -29.36
C GLY A 349 -20.60 -17.79 -28.50
N GLU A 350 -21.10 -18.34 -27.42
CA GLU A 350 -21.87 -17.62 -26.42
C GLU A 350 -20.97 -17.03 -25.33
N GLY A 351 -21.43 -15.89 -24.77
CA GLY A 351 -20.85 -15.22 -23.62
C GLY A 351 -21.85 -14.30 -22.96
N LYS A 352 -21.62 -13.98 -21.70
CA LYS A 352 -22.46 -13.06 -20.94
C LYS A 352 -22.00 -11.61 -21.15
N ALA A 353 -22.94 -10.68 -21.06
CA ALA A 353 -22.58 -9.26 -21.01
C ALA A 353 -21.96 -8.89 -19.67
N ALA A 354 -20.81 -8.24 -19.68
CA ALA A 354 -20.19 -7.70 -18.48
C ALA A 354 -20.98 -6.50 -17.97
N VAL A 355 -21.10 -6.40 -16.63
CA VAL A 355 -21.80 -5.31 -15.93
C VAL A 355 -20.79 -4.30 -15.44
N PHE A 356 -21.00 -3.04 -15.82
CA PHE A 356 -20.20 -1.91 -15.33
C PHE A 356 -21.09 -0.86 -14.67
N VAL A 357 -20.52 -0.16 -13.70
CA VAL A 357 -21.04 1.09 -13.15
C VAL A 357 -20.05 2.20 -13.44
N LEU A 358 -20.55 3.31 -13.97
CA LEU A 358 -19.74 4.44 -14.38
C LEU A 358 -20.24 5.71 -13.70
N PHE A 359 -19.30 6.59 -13.32
CA PHE A 359 -19.64 7.93 -12.84
C PHE A 359 -18.50 8.90 -13.13
N GLU A 360 -18.81 10.18 -13.10
CA GLU A 360 -17.81 11.24 -13.29
C GLU A 360 -17.41 11.83 -11.94
N ASN A 361 -16.09 11.90 -11.69
CA ASN A 361 -15.51 12.55 -10.53
C ASN A 361 -15.56 14.08 -10.68
N LYS A 362 -16.75 14.66 -10.68
CA LYS A 362 -16.98 16.11 -10.90
C LYS A 362 -17.70 16.77 -9.72
N GLN A 363 -17.51 18.07 -9.57
CA GLN A 363 -18.13 18.85 -8.50
C GLN A 363 -19.67 18.85 -8.56
N ALA A 364 -20.26 18.76 -9.77
CA ALA A 364 -21.71 18.63 -9.93
C ALA A 364 -22.27 17.37 -9.25
N ASN A 365 -21.45 16.31 -9.14
CA ASN A 365 -21.75 15.08 -8.42
C ASN A 365 -21.39 15.16 -6.93
N ARG A 366 -21.06 16.34 -6.39
CA ARG A 366 -20.51 16.54 -5.03
C ARG A 366 -19.21 15.77 -4.77
N LEU A 367 -18.58 15.30 -5.83
CA LEU A 367 -17.22 14.79 -5.93
C LEU A 367 -16.32 15.94 -6.41
N GLY A 368 -15.25 15.67 -7.14
CA GLY A 368 -14.42 16.72 -7.75
C GLY A 368 -13.17 17.02 -6.93
N MET A 369 -12.82 16.14 -6.01
CA MET A 369 -11.47 16.02 -5.47
C MET A 369 -10.76 14.85 -6.15
N PRO A 370 -9.43 14.84 -6.28
CA PRO A 370 -8.72 13.66 -6.73
C PRO A 370 -9.06 12.45 -5.85
N LEU A 371 -9.35 11.31 -6.48
CA LEU A 371 -9.61 10.07 -5.77
C LEU A 371 -8.33 9.24 -5.76
N PRO A 372 -7.73 8.95 -4.60
CA PRO A 372 -6.58 8.05 -4.52
C PRO A 372 -6.93 6.65 -5.05
N ALA A 373 -5.91 5.98 -5.59
CA ALA A 373 -6.04 4.59 -5.98
C ALA A 373 -6.52 3.71 -4.82
N GLY A 374 -7.45 2.79 -5.12
CA GLY A 374 -8.05 1.99 -4.08
C GLY A 374 -9.10 1.01 -4.53
N LYS A 375 -9.64 0.27 -3.58
CA LYS A 375 -10.67 -0.74 -3.80
C LYS A 375 -12.06 -0.10 -3.63
N VAL A 376 -12.92 -0.30 -4.61
CA VAL A 376 -14.34 0.09 -4.55
C VAL A 376 -15.18 -1.17 -4.38
N ARG A 377 -15.90 -1.27 -3.28
CA ARG A 377 -16.91 -2.30 -3.04
C ARG A 377 -18.28 -1.72 -3.35
N VAL A 378 -19.04 -2.42 -4.18
CA VAL A 378 -20.35 -1.99 -4.62
C VAL A 378 -21.42 -2.85 -3.98
N PHE A 379 -22.40 -2.18 -3.40
CA PHE A 379 -23.55 -2.77 -2.75
C PHE A 379 -24.84 -2.26 -3.39
N LYS A 380 -25.90 -3.01 -3.24
CA LYS A 380 -27.27 -2.58 -3.58
C LYS A 380 -28.20 -2.94 -2.43
N GLN A 381 -29.12 -2.04 -2.12
CA GLN A 381 -30.13 -2.30 -1.11
C GLN A 381 -31.19 -3.25 -1.67
N ASP A 382 -31.50 -4.33 -0.93
CA ASP A 382 -32.66 -5.18 -1.26
C ASP A 382 -33.93 -4.41 -0.91
N PRO A 383 -34.83 -4.16 -1.89
CA PRO A 383 -36.06 -3.41 -1.64
C PRO A 383 -37.05 -4.13 -0.72
N LYS A 384 -36.86 -5.43 -0.44
CA LYS A 384 -37.76 -6.22 0.39
C LYS A 384 -37.52 -6.04 1.89
N ASP A 385 -36.26 -6.01 2.30
CA ASP A 385 -35.87 -5.99 3.71
C ASP A 385 -34.90 -4.87 4.08
N GLY A 386 -34.43 -4.11 3.09
CA GLY A 386 -33.50 -3.00 3.29
C GLY A 386 -32.05 -3.41 3.56
N THR A 387 -31.71 -4.70 3.46
CA THR A 387 -30.33 -5.17 3.62
C THR A 387 -29.44 -4.74 2.46
N LEU A 388 -28.14 -4.57 2.73
CA LEU A 388 -27.16 -4.23 1.72
C LEU A 388 -26.52 -5.52 1.19
N GLU A 389 -26.78 -5.82 -0.07
CA GLU A 389 -26.24 -6.97 -0.76
C GLU A 389 -24.99 -6.58 -1.56
N PHE A 390 -23.94 -7.37 -1.45
CA PHE A 390 -22.70 -7.17 -2.20
C PHE A 390 -22.91 -7.58 -3.66
N VAL A 391 -22.65 -6.64 -4.60
CA VAL A 391 -22.85 -6.88 -6.04
C VAL A 391 -21.56 -6.92 -6.84
N GLY A 392 -20.42 -6.56 -6.26
CA GLY A 392 -19.11 -6.68 -6.88
C GLY A 392 -18.08 -5.73 -6.29
N GLU A 393 -16.83 -5.91 -6.69
CA GLU A 393 -15.73 -5.00 -6.33
C GLU A 393 -14.76 -4.83 -7.49
N ASP A 394 -14.15 -3.65 -7.57
CA ASP A 394 -13.12 -3.34 -8.56
C ASP A 394 -12.06 -2.42 -7.95
N MET A 395 -10.95 -2.24 -8.64
CA MET A 395 -9.89 -1.31 -8.27
C MET A 395 -9.96 -0.06 -9.15
N ILE A 396 -9.77 1.10 -8.55
CA ILE A 396 -9.54 2.34 -9.29
C ILE A 396 -8.09 2.78 -9.14
N ASP A 397 -7.55 3.32 -10.23
CA ASP A 397 -6.28 4.04 -10.20
C ASP A 397 -6.48 5.45 -9.61
N HIS A 398 -5.37 6.17 -9.37
CA HIS A 398 -5.43 7.58 -9.02
C HIS A 398 -6.26 8.33 -10.07
N THR A 399 -7.45 8.78 -9.67
CA THR A 399 -8.44 9.37 -10.58
C THR A 399 -8.50 10.87 -10.35
N PRO A 400 -8.02 11.69 -11.29
CA PRO A 400 -8.10 13.15 -11.22
C PRO A 400 -9.53 13.68 -11.21
N ARG A 401 -9.68 14.97 -10.96
CA ARG A 401 -10.96 15.68 -11.13
C ARG A 401 -11.42 15.63 -12.58
N ASN A 402 -12.73 15.58 -12.77
CA ASN A 402 -13.43 15.55 -14.07
C ASN A 402 -13.12 14.30 -14.91
N GLU A 403 -12.51 13.28 -14.33
CA GLU A 403 -12.30 12.00 -14.99
C GLU A 403 -13.44 11.02 -14.68
N ARG A 404 -13.62 10.07 -15.59
CA ARG A 404 -14.66 9.04 -15.50
C ARG A 404 -14.12 7.79 -14.80
N VAL A 405 -14.79 7.40 -13.72
CA VAL A 405 -14.59 6.12 -13.05
C VAL A 405 -15.45 5.06 -13.74
N ARG A 406 -14.89 3.87 -13.97
CA ARG A 406 -15.58 2.73 -14.56
C ARG A 406 -15.26 1.48 -13.78
N LEU A 407 -16.27 0.88 -13.14
CA LEU A 407 -16.16 -0.27 -12.26
C LEU A 407 -16.76 -1.51 -12.91
N LYS A 408 -16.00 -2.59 -13.04
CA LYS A 408 -16.50 -3.89 -13.49
C LYS A 408 -17.04 -4.68 -12.31
N LEU A 409 -18.33 -4.95 -12.28
CA LEU A 409 -18.96 -5.66 -11.15
C LEU A 409 -19.07 -7.17 -11.36
N GLY A 410 -19.10 -7.62 -12.62
CA GLY A 410 -19.26 -9.03 -12.94
C GLY A 410 -19.90 -9.22 -14.31
N GLU A 411 -20.68 -10.29 -14.45
CA GLU A 411 -21.38 -10.65 -15.69
C GLU A 411 -22.89 -10.75 -15.43
N ALA A 412 -23.68 -10.25 -16.40
CA ALA A 412 -25.13 -10.33 -16.34
C ALA A 412 -25.61 -11.79 -16.48
N PHE A 413 -26.48 -12.24 -15.57
CA PHE A 413 -27.01 -13.60 -15.65
C PHE A 413 -27.99 -13.76 -16.83
N ASP A 414 -28.87 -12.79 -17.05
CA ASP A 414 -29.99 -12.85 -17.99
C ASP A 414 -29.75 -12.10 -19.31
N VAL A 415 -28.50 -11.63 -19.57
CA VAL A 415 -28.14 -10.96 -20.83
C VAL A 415 -26.96 -11.68 -21.45
N VAL A 416 -27.25 -12.41 -22.53
CA VAL A 416 -26.32 -13.31 -23.18
C VAL A 416 -26.15 -12.89 -24.65
N GLY A 417 -24.90 -12.85 -25.09
CA GLY A 417 -24.55 -12.59 -26.49
C GLY A 417 -24.03 -13.84 -27.17
N GLU A 418 -24.31 -14.01 -28.45
CA GLU A 418 -23.74 -15.04 -29.30
C GLU A 418 -23.15 -14.40 -30.57
N ARG A 419 -21.88 -14.68 -30.83
CA ARG A 419 -21.18 -14.20 -32.04
C ARG A 419 -20.98 -15.31 -33.03
N LYS A 420 -21.33 -15.08 -34.30
CA LYS A 420 -21.17 -16.00 -35.41
C LYS A 420 -20.55 -15.31 -36.61
N VAL A 421 -19.61 -16.01 -37.28
CA VAL A 421 -19.15 -15.62 -38.61
C VAL A 421 -20.01 -16.38 -39.62
N VAL A 422 -20.91 -15.66 -40.26
CA VAL A 422 -21.88 -16.24 -41.19
C VAL A 422 -21.31 -16.40 -42.62
N ASP A 423 -20.38 -15.47 -42.98
CA ASP A 423 -19.68 -15.58 -44.26
C ASP A 423 -18.23 -15.13 -44.13
N PHE A 424 -17.34 -15.78 -44.91
CA PHE A 424 -15.91 -15.49 -44.92
C PHE A 424 -15.29 -15.82 -46.26
N SER A 425 -14.61 -14.90 -46.88
CA SER A 425 -13.89 -15.07 -48.13
C SER A 425 -12.52 -14.42 -48.10
N VAL A 426 -11.55 -15.03 -48.78
CA VAL A 426 -10.16 -14.53 -48.91
C VAL A 426 -9.73 -14.64 -50.37
N ASP A 427 -9.18 -13.52 -50.88
CA ASP A 427 -8.47 -13.49 -52.15
C ASP A 427 -7.01 -13.11 -51.91
N THR A 428 -6.15 -14.08 -51.88
CA THR A 428 -4.71 -13.88 -51.60
C THR A 428 -4.00 -13.19 -52.76
N SER A 429 -4.51 -13.31 -53.99
CA SER A 429 -3.94 -12.65 -55.17
C SER A 429 -4.20 -11.13 -55.15
N ARG A 430 -5.39 -10.72 -54.72
CA ARG A 430 -5.78 -9.32 -54.55
C ARG A 430 -5.44 -8.79 -53.19
N LYS A 431 -4.95 -9.63 -52.27
CA LYS A 431 -4.67 -9.31 -50.88
C LYS A 431 -5.88 -8.69 -50.16
N THR A 432 -7.03 -9.33 -50.33
CA THR A 432 -8.28 -8.90 -49.71
C THR A 432 -8.96 -10.05 -48.98
N MET A 433 -9.70 -9.76 -47.94
CA MET A 433 -10.62 -10.68 -47.27
C MET A 433 -11.86 -9.92 -46.79
N SER A 434 -12.96 -10.67 -46.73
CA SER A 434 -14.25 -10.18 -46.27
C SER A 434 -14.85 -11.13 -45.27
N GLU A 435 -15.44 -10.64 -44.21
CA GLU A 435 -16.25 -11.43 -43.30
C GLU A 435 -17.56 -10.72 -42.94
N THR A 436 -18.63 -11.52 -42.84
CA THR A 436 -19.91 -11.09 -42.33
C THR A 436 -20.13 -11.72 -40.96
N ILE A 437 -20.41 -10.87 -39.97
CA ILE A 437 -20.58 -11.26 -38.58
C ILE A 437 -22.00 -10.94 -38.15
N GLU A 438 -22.60 -11.85 -37.40
CA GLU A 438 -23.82 -11.67 -36.63
C GLU A 438 -23.54 -11.79 -35.15
N VAL A 439 -24.00 -10.80 -34.36
CA VAL A 439 -23.97 -10.81 -32.91
C VAL A 439 -25.40 -10.71 -32.42
N GLU A 440 -25.94 -11.83 -31.95
CA GLU A 440 -27.27 -11.87 -31.35
C GLU A 440 -27.14 -11.62 -29.82
N ILE A 441 -27.89 -10.66 -29.31
CA ILE A 441 -27.99 -10.40 -27.86
C ILE A 441 -29.40 -10.76 -27.42
N ARG A 442 -29.49 -11.60 -26.38
CA ARG A 442 -30.73 -12.06 -25.78
C ARG A 442 -30.88 -11.43 -24.40
N ASN A 443 -32.00 -10.81 -24.16
CA ASN A 443 -32.40 -10.27 -22.87
C ASN A 443 -33.54 -11.12 -22.30
N GLN A 444 -33.27 -11.83 -21.19
CA GLN A 444 -34.25 -12.67 -20.48
C GLN A 444 -34.91 -11.93 -19.29
N LYS A 445 -34.60 -10.63 -19.10
CA LYS A 445 -35.18 -9.82 -18.03
C LYS A 445 -36.57 -9.32 -18.43
N GLU A 446 -37.41 -9.08 -17.42
CA GLU A 446 -38.74 -8.48 -17.56
C GLU A 446 -38.71 -6.99 -17.96
N ALA A 447 -37.55 -6.37 -17.97
CA ALA A 447 -37.35 -4.97 -18.37
C ALA A 447 -36.43 -4.86 -19.58
N ALA A 448 -36.66 -3.86 -20.42
CA ALA A 448 -35.78 -3.53 -21.53
C ALA A 448 -34.35 -3.22 -21.05
N GLN A 449 -33.36 -3.66 -21.80
CA GLN A 449 -31.95 -3.43 -21.50
C GLN A 449 -31.24 -2.75 -22.65
N ARG A 450 -30.40 -1.77 -22.30
CA ARG A 450 -29.47 -1.13 -23.22
C ARG A 450 -28.12 -1.87 -23.12
N VAL A 451 -27.67 -2.46 -24.23
CA VAL A 451 -26.43 -3.23 -24.30
C VAL A 451 -25.49 -2.60 -25.32
N VAL A 452 -24.23 -2.43 -24.91
CA VAL A 452 -23.16 -2.04 -25.82
C VAL A 452 -22.50 -3.32 -26.35
N VAL A 453 -22.50 -3.47 -27.68
CA VAL A 453 -21.75 -4.53 -28.38
C VAL A 453 -20.46 -3.89 -28.88
N ARG A 454 -19.31 -4.38 -28.45
CA ARG A 454 -18.00 -3.84 -28.84
C ARG A 454 -17.17 -4.89 -29.52
N GLU A 455 -16.70 -4.58 -30.72
CA GLU A 455 -15.88 -5.45 -31.53
C GLU A 455 -14.53 -4.82 -31.83
N ARG A 456 -13.47 -5.59 -31.66
CA ARG A 456 -12.16 -5.26 -32.18
C ARG A 456 -11.99 -5.93 -33.54
N LEU A 457 -11.64 -5.14 -34.57
CA LEU A 457 -11.39 -5.60 -35.93
C LEU A 457 -9.92 -6.08 -35.99
N TYR A 458 -9.69 -7.33 -35.58
CA TYR A 458 -8.40 -7.90 -35.23
C TYR A 458 -7.63 -8.51 -36.40
N ARG A 459 -8.30 -8.78 -37.55
CA ARG A 459 -7.67 -9.54 -38.65
C ARG A 459 -6.56 -8.75 -39.35
N TRP A 460 -6.80 -7.42 -39.56
CA TRP A 460 -5.78 -6.55 -40.14
C TRP A 460 -6.08 -5.07 -39.85
N ARG A 461 -5.04 -4.25 -39.97
CA ARG A 461 -5.13 -2.80 -39.67
C ARG A 461 -5.91 -2.01 -40.69
N ASN A 462 -5.87 -2.42 -41.99
CA ASN A 462 -6.63 -1.76 -43.04
C ASN A 462 -7.98 -2.46 -43.20
N TRP A 463 -9.02 -1.86 -42.71
CA TRP A 463 -10.37 -2.39 -42.71
C TRP A 463 -11.41 -1.32 -43.07
N LYS A 464 -12.55 -1.76 -43.59
CA LYS A 464 -13.71 -0.94 -43.82
C LYS A 464 -14.97 -1.77 -43.55
N ILE A 465 -15.84 -1.27 -42.69
CA ILE A 465 -17.20 -1.82 -42.60
C ILE A 465 -17.97 -1.31 -43.77
N VAL A 466 -18.47 -2.20 -44.58
CA VAL A 466 -19.20 -1.90 -45.84
C VAL A 466 -20.70 -2.02 -45.65
N GLU A 467 -21.17 -2.81 -44.73
CA GLU A 467 -22.57 -2.95 -44.34
C GLU A 467 -22.65 -3.06 -42.80
N SER A 468 -23.65 -2.40 -42.21
CA SER A 468 -23.91 -2.48 -40.76
C SER A 468 -25.37 -2.18 -40.45
N THR A 469 -25.96 -3.04 -39.62
CA THR A 469 -27.30 -2.87 -39.08
C THR A 469 -27.29 -3.31 -37.58
N PRO A 470 -27.54 -2.37 -36.66
CA PRO A 470 -27.68 -0.92 -36.81
C PRO A 470 -26.37 -0.21 -37.19
N GLU A 471 -26.37 1.12 -37.22
CA GLU A 471 -25.15 1.91 -37.44
C GLU A 471 -24.16 1.74 -36.27
N TYR A 472 -22.88 1.80 -36.60
CA TYR A 472 -21.79 1.65 -35.61
C TYR A 472 -21.13 3.00 -35.31
N ARG A 473 -20.54 3.08 -34.13
CA ARG A 473 -19.62 4.14 -33.72
C ARG A 473 -18.18 3.62 -33.73
N LYS A 474 -17.28 4.33 -34.39
CA LYS A 474 -15.86 4.02 -34.34
C LYS A 474 -15.25 4.65 -33.08
N LEU A 475 -14.59 3.85 -32.25
CA LEU A 475 -13.91 4.30 -31.03
C LEU A 475 -12.46 4.67 -31.29
N ASP A 476 -11.74 3.80 -32.00
CA ASP A 476 -10.31 3.97 -32.30
C ASP A 476 -9.95 3.33 -33.65
N ALA A 477 -8.65 3.17 -33.92
CA ALA A 477 -8.16 2.59 -35.17
C ALA A 477 -8.62 1.15 -35.44
N SER A 478 -9.01 0.40 -34.43
CA SER A 478 -9.34 -1.03 -34.51
C SER A 478 -10.64 -1.41 -33.81
N THR A 479 -11.30 -0.51 -33.11
CA THR A 479 -12.46 -0.80 -32.26
C THR A 479 -13.70 -0.04 -32.73
N VAL A 480 -14.80 -0.77 -32.81
CA VAL A 480 -16.13 -0.24 -33.12
C VAL A 480 -17.14 -0.73 -32.10
N GLU A 481 -18.24 0.01 -31.96
CA GLU A 481 -19.32 -0.40 -31.05
C GLU A 481 -20.71 -0.04 -31.62
N TRP A 482 -21.69 -0.78 -31.14
CA TRP A 482 -23.13 -0.57 -31.35
C TRP A 482 -23.80 -0.47 -29.99
N THR A 483 -24.74 0.45 -29.88
CA THR A 483 -25.66 0.51 -28.74
C THR A 483 -27.01 -0.03 -29.18
N VAL A 484 -27.50 -1.06 -28.54
CA VAL A 484 -28.76 -1.72 -28.88
C VAL A 484 -29.71 -1.72 -27.68
N GLU A 485 -30.95 -1.26 -27.93
CA GLU A 485 -32.05 -1.39 -26.98
C GLU A 485 -32.76 -2.74 -27.22
N ILE A 486 -32.83 -3.57 -26.22
CA ILE A 486 -33.41 -4.91 -26.31
C ILE A 486 -34.63 -4.96 -25.40
N PRO A 487 -35.86 -5.08 -25.94
CA PRO A 487 -37.04 -5.20 -25.11
C PRO A 487 -36.98 -6.37 -24.11
N ALA A 488 -37.89 -6.34 -23.13
CA ALA A 488 -38.07 -7.45 -22.21
C ALA A 488 -38.27 -8.78 -22.96
N GLU A 489 -37.67 -9.85 -22.44
CA GLU A 489 -37.81 -11.22 -22.95
C GLU A 489 -37.61 -11.35 -24.47
N SER A 490 -36.65 -10.61 -25.01
CA SER A 490 -36.47 -10.44 -26.44
C SER A 490 -34.99 -10.57 -26.85
N ARG A 491 -34.77 -10.51 -28.16
CA ARG A 491 -33.43 -10.53 -28.77
C ARG A 491 -33.29 -9.46 -29.84
N ARG A 492 -32.02 -9.06 -30.09
CA ARG A 492 -31.64 -8.16 -31.18
C ARG A 492 -30.33 -8.68 -31.77
N THR A 493 -30.21 -8.51 -33.10
CA THR A 493 -29.04 -8.91 -33.86
C THR A 493 -28.35 -7.68 -34.42
N VAL A 494 -27.04 -7.58 -34.15
CA VAL A 494 -26.14 -6.68 -34.86
C VAL A 494 -25.51 -7.49 -35.97
N ARG A 495 -25.68 -7.05 -37.21
CA ARG A 495 -25.08 -7.66 -38.38
C ARG A 495 -24.20 -6.68 -39.10
N TYR A 496 -22.96 -7.06 -39.41
CA TYR A 496 -22.05 -6.20 -40.15
C TYR A 496 -21.13 -7.01 -41.06
N ARG A 497 -20.71 -6.37 -42.15
CA ARG A 497 -19.70 -6.90 -43.06
C ARG A 497 -18.49 -6.00 -43.06
N VAL A 498 -17.32 -6.59 -42.89
CA VAL A 498 -16.04 -5.90 -42.90
C VAL A 498 -15.11 -6.47 -43.95
N ASP A 499 -14.57 -5.57 -44.77
CA ASP A 499 -13.56 -5.85 -45.77
C ASP A 499 -12.17 -5.41 -45.24
N TYR A 500 -11.16 -6.24 -45.48
CA TYR A 500 -9.77 -5.99 -45.14
C TYR A 500 -8.89 -6.04 -46.37
N SER A 501 -7.79 -5.26 -46.38
CA SER A 501 -6.80 -5.27 -47.47
C SER A 501 -5.37 -5.14 -46.94
N TRP A 502 -4.42 -5.84 -47.58
CA TRP A 502 -3.02 -5.82 -47.14
C TRP A 502 -2.00 -5.78 -48.27
#